data_b28ecc42ef7b0367c8507b8539dd75d9
#
_entry.id   b28ecc42ef7b0367c8507b8539dd75d9
#
_cell.length_a   1.000
_cell.length_b   1.000
_cell.length_c   1.000
_cell.angle_alpha   90.00
_cell.angle_beta   90.00
_cell.angle_gamma   90.00
#
_symmetry.space_group_name_H-M   'P 1'
#
loop_
_entity.id
_entity.type
_entity.pdbx_description
1 polymer ?
#
loop_
_entity_poly.entity_id
_entity_poly.type
_entity_poly.pdbx_seq_one_letter_code
_entity_poly.pdbx_strand_id
1 'polypeptide(L)' 'MDITGIGALLILIADVYAIVMIFQSSAKDIEKLLWCLAVLILPLIGLIVWYFAGPGRKPF' A
#
# COMPACT_ATOMS: atom_id res chain seq x y z
N MET A 1 4.94 -23.40 -7.41
CA MET A 1 4.75 -22.25 -6.52
C MET A 1 4.31 -22.72 -5.17
N ASP A 2 4.91 -22.22 -4.14
CA ASP A 2 4.49 -22.54 -2.78
C ASP A 2 3.62 -21.41 -2.22
N ILE A 3 3.08 -21.62 -1.03
CA ILE A 3 2.22 -20.64 -0.39
C ILE A 3 2.99 -19.35 -0.12
N THR A 4 4.26 -19.45 0.21
CA THR A 4 5.12 -18.28 0.47
C THR A 4 5.25 -17.42 -0.79
N GLY A 5 5.50 -18.05 -1.94
CA GLY A 5 5.61 -17.32 -3.20
C GLY A 5 4.31 -16.66 -3.61
N ILE A 6 3.19 -17.36 -3.43
CA ILE A 6 1.88 -16.81 -3.73
C ILE A 6 1.56 -15.64 -2.80
N GLY A 7 1.85 -15.79 -1.51
CA GLY A 7 1.64 -14.72 -0.54
C GLY A 7 2.46 -13.47 -0.86
N ALA A 8 3.73 -13.66 -1.20
CA ALA A 8 4.59 -12.55 -1.57
C ALA A 8 4.08 -11.84 -2.82
N LEU A 9 3.60 -12.59 -3.80
CA LEU A 9 3.05 -12.02 -5.02
C LEU A 9 1.81 -11.19 -4.73
N LEU A 10 0.92 -11.70 -3.88
CA LEU A 10 -0.30 -10.97 -3.51
C LEU A 10 0.04 -9.68 -2.77
N ILE A 11 1.01 -9.72 -1.87
CA ILE A 11 1.46 -8.52 -1.16
C ILE A 11 2.04 -7.51 -2.16
N LEU A 12 2.81 -7.96 -3.12
CA LEU A 12 3.40 -7.08 -4.12
C LEU A 12 2.33 -6.39 -4.97
N ILE A 13 1.33 -7.15 -5.40
CA ILE A 13 0.21 -6.60 -6.16
C ILE A 13 -0.55 -5.58 -5.32
N ALA A 14 -0.82 -5.90 -4.07
CA ALA A 14 -1.51 -4.99 -3.16
C ALA A 14 -0.69 -3.72 -2.91
N ASP A 15 0.64 -3.84 -2.80
CA ASP A 15 1.52 -2.69 -2.64
C ASP A 15 1.43 -1.74 -3.84
N VAL A 16 1.48 -2.29 -5.05
CA VAL A 16 1.36 -1.48 -6.26
C VAL A 16 0.00 -0.78 -6.30
N TYR A 17 -1.05 -1.50 -5.96
CA TYR A 17 -2.39 -0.94 -5.89
C TYR A 17 -2.46 0.21 -4.88
N ALA A 18 -1.91 0.00 -3.69
CA ALA A 18 -1.89 1.02 -2.64
C ALA A 18 -1.12 2.27 -3.09
N ILE A 19 0.02 2.09 -3.72
CA ILE A 19 0.83 3.20 -4.21
C ILE A 19 0.06 4.02 -5.24
N VAL A 20 -0.61 3.37 -6.17
CA VAL A 20 -1.42 4.06 -7.18
C VAL A 20 -2.53 4.86 -6.50
N MET A 21 -3.22 4.25 -5.53
CA MET A 21 -4.29 4.92 -4.80
C MET A 21 -3.75 6.12 -4.01
N ILE A 22 -2.58 5.99 -3.40
CA ILE A 22 -1.96 7.07 -2.65
C ILE A 22 -1.64 8.25 -3.59
N PHE A 23 -1.08 7.97 -4.76
CA PHE A 23 -0.75 9.03 -5.71
C PHE A 23 -1.98 9.69 -6.31
N GLN A 24 -3.08 8.96 -6.45
CA GLN A 24 -4.33 9.50 -6.96
C GLN A 24 -5.14 10.24 -5.89
N SER A 25 -4.74 10.15 -4.63
CA SER A 25 -5.44 10.80 -3.54
C SER A 25 -5.18 12.32 -3.56
N SER A 26 -5.99 13.06 -2.81
CA SER A 26 -5.80 14.50 -2.64
C SER A 26 -4.89 14.83 -1.45
N ALA A 27 -4.17 13.85 -0.94
CA ALA A 27 -3.24 14.06 0.16
C ALA A 27 -2.07 14.96 -0.26
N LYS A 28 -1.41 15.57 0.72
CA LYS A 28 -0.24 16.39 0.47
C LYS A 28 0.91 15.53 -0.04
N ASP A 29 1.84 16.16 -0.76
CA ASP A 29 2.98 15.44 -1.33
C ASP A 29 3.80 14.72 -0.26
N ILE A 30 4.01 15.36 0.89
CA ILE A 30 4.76 14.73 1.98
C ILE A 30 4.02 13.51 2.54
N GLU A 31 2.70 13.57 2.61
CA GLU A 31 1.91 12.43 3.06
C GLU A 31 1.97 11.28 2.06
N LYS A 32 1.89 11.59 0.77
CA LYS A 32 2.04 10.57 -0.27
C LYS A 32 3.39 9.88 -0.17
N LEU A 33 4.46 10.66 0.01
CA LEU A 33 5.80 10.11 0.15
C LEU A 33 5.91 9.22 1.37
N LEU A 34 5.41 9.67 2.52
CA LEU A 34 5.45 8.89 3.75
C LEU A 34 4.69 7.57 3.63
N TRP A 35 3.51 7.61 3.04
CA TRP A 35 2.71 6.40 2.86
C TRP A 35 3.34 5.43 1.86
N CYS A 36 3.91 5.95 0.78
CA CYS A 36 4.63 5.10 -0.17
C CYS A 36 5.82 4.42 0.50
N LEU A 37 6.58 5.14 1.31
CA LEU A 37 7.69 4.56 2.04
C LEU A 37 7.21 3.49 3.02
N ALA A 38 6.10 3.76 3.71
CA ALA A 38 5.53 2.79 4.65
C ALA A 38 5.15 1.48 3.97
N VAL A 39 4.45 1.55 2.83
CA VAL A 39 4.02 0.33 2.14
C VAL A 39 5.18 -0.36 1.41
N LEU A 40 6.27 0.33 1.14
CA LEU A 40 7.44 -0.29 0.51
C LEU A 40 8.37 -0.92 1.53
N ILE A 41 8.63 -0.25 2.65
CA ILE A 41 9.54 -0.74 3.68
C ILE A 41 8.85 -1.77 4.57
N LEU A 42 7.60 -1.52 4.94
CA LEU A 42 6.79 -2.42 5.76
C LEU A 42 5.57 -2.84 4.95
N PRO A 43 5.76 -3.68 3.92
CA PRO A 43 4.69 -3.92 2.94
C PRO A 43 3.41 -4.46 3.57
N LEU A 44 3.51 -5.38 4.50
CA LEU A 44 2.33 -5.95 5.14
C LEU A 44 1.71 -5.00 6.15
N ILE A 45 2.53 -4.49 7.06
CA ILE A 45 2.07 -3.58 8.10
C ILE A 45 1.63 -2.25 7.48
N GLY A 46 2.39 -1.76 6.51
CA GLY A 46 2.07 -0.53 5.79
C GLY A 46 0.72 -0.62 5.08
N LEU A 47 0.42 -1.75 4.45
CA LEU A 47 -0.86 -1.96 3.79
C LEU A 47 -2.01 -1.94 4.78
N ILE A 48 -1.85 -2.59 5.92
CA ILE A 48 -2.91 -2.64 6.94
C ILE A 48 -3.17 -1.23 7.47
N VAL A 49 -2.13 -0.50 7.82
CA VAL A 49 -2.26 0.85 8.33
C VAL A 49 -2.85 1.77 7.26
N TRP A 50 -2.39 1.66 6.02
CA TRP A 50 -2.92 2.45 4.92
C TRP A 50 -4.41 2.19 4.72
N TYR A 51 -4.82 0.93 4.76
CA TYR A 51 -6.21 0.56 4.55
C TYR A 51 -7.14 1.22 5.57
N PHE A 52 -6.71 1.26 6.83
CA PHE A 52 -7.54 1.81 7.90
C PHE A 52 -7.41 3.33 8.07
N ALA A 53 -6.24 3.88 7.79
CA ALA A 53 -5.96 5.29 8.11
C ALA A 53 -5.35 6.07 6.94
N GLY A 54 -4.90 5.41 5.88
CA GLY A 54 -4.20 6.07 4.79
C GLY A 54 -5.12 6.76 3.79
N PRO A 55 -4.53 7.60 2.91
CA PRO A 55 -5.29 8.32 1.90
C PRO A 55 -5.67 7.43 0.72
N GLY A 56 -6.62 7.92 -0.08
CA GLY A 56 -7.04 7.26 -1.30
C GLY A 56 -8.33 6.49 -1.13
N ARG A 57 -8.86 6.04 -2.28
CA ARG A 57 -10.12 5.28 -2.30
C ARG A 57 -9.79 3.79 -2.16
N LYS A 58 -10.28 3.19 -1.08
CA LYS A 58 -10.07 1.77 -0.82
C LYS A 58 -11.16 0.94 -1.49
N PRO A 59 -10.86 -0.34 -1.81
CA PRO A 59 -11.85 -1.22 -2.45
C PRO A 59 -13.00 -1.62 -1.54
N PHE A 60 -12.81 -1.54 -0.24
CA PHE A 60 -13.83 -1.96 0.74
C PHE A 60 -14.14 -0.89 1.74
#